data_fb0216b5e6302f4350f5dac7f9d5dd20
#
_entry.id   fb0216b5e6302f4350f5dac7f9d5dd20
#
_cell.length_a   1.000
_cell.length_b   1.000
_cell.length_c   1.000
_cell.angle_alpha   90.00
_cell.angle_beta   90.00
_cell.angle_gamma   90.00
#
_symmetry.space_group_name_H-M   'P 1'
#
loop_
_entity.id
_entity.type
_entity.pdbx_description
1 polymer ?
#
loop_
_entity_poly.entity_id
_entity_poly.type
_entity_poly.pdbx_seq_one_letter_code
_entity_poly.pdbx_strand_id
1 'polypeptide(L)'
;MQGRMKEHPLSAEEISALLLSQSVGNLGTVSPEGFPYITPVHYVVIADKIYIHGLCAGQKIDYLKANPKIGFEVFKMNGLIHDPELPCDTNTDYQSVIILGTAKLIDDDKLKIQVLDEVVKKFTPQHAGKSYPAAMLKATGVIEIAPAVTTGKYFK
;
A
#
# COMPACT_ATOMS: atom_id res chain seq x y z
N MET A 1 19.29 -2.60 9.27
CA MET A 1 18.05 -2.27 10.04
C MET A 1 18.37 -1.04 10.89
N GLN A 2 17.55 0.00 10.76
CA GLN A 2 17.74 1.27 11.50
C GLN A 2 17.55 1.04 13.01
N GLY A 3 18.26 1.82 13.87
CA GLY A 3 18.21 1.67 15.34
C GLY A 3 16.77 1.66 15.88
N ARG A 4 15.95 2.65 15.55
CA ARG A 4 14.54 2.75 15.98
C ARG A 4 13.65 1.57 15.56
N MET A 5 13.97 0.87 14.47
CA MET A 5 13.25 -0.36 14.09
C MET A 5 13.53 -1.54 14.99
N LYS A 6 14.67 -1.51 15.71
CA LYS A 6 15.03 -2.55 16.68
C LYS A 6 14.41 -2.29 18.05
N GLU A 7 14.20 -1.02 18.39
CA GLU A 7 13.71 -0.59 19.69
C GLU A 7 12.18 -0.57 19.77
N HIS A 8 11.50 -0.28 18.64
CA HIS A 8 10.05 -0.14 18.55
C HIS A 8 9.46 -0.88 17.33
N PRO A 9 9.67 -2.21 17.20
CA PRO A 9 9.09 -2.96 16.10
C PRO A 9 7.59 -3.16 16.33
N LEU A 10 6.79 -3.09 15.25
CA LEU A 10 5.43 -3.60 15.25
C LEU A 10 5.44 -5.13 15.15
N SER A 11 4.53 -5.80 15.87
CA SER A 11 4.28 -7.23 15.70
C SER A 11 3.61 -7.52 14.34
N ALA A 12 3.53 -8.79 13.95
CA ALA A 12 2.85 -9.19 12.72
C ALA A 12 1.35 -8.80 12.73
N GLU A 13 0.70 -8.92 13.87
CA GLU A 13 -0.69 -8.55 14.09
C GLU A 13 -0.88 -7.04 13.97
N GLU A 14 0.02 -6.24 14.55
CA GLU A 14 -0.02 -4.77 14.46
C GLU A 14 0.24 -4.28 13.04
N ILE A 15 1.17 -4.91 12.30
CA ILE A 15 1.41 -4.64 10.88
C ILE A 15 0.13 -4.91 10.07
N SER A 16 -0.50 -6.07 10.28
CA SER A 16 -1.74 -6.43 9.60
C SER A 16 -2.87 -5.44 9.94
N ALA A 17 -3.03 -5.09 11.21
CA ALA A 17 -4.03 -4.13 11.65
C ALA A 17 -3.83 -2.75 11.01
N LEU A 18 -2.59 -2.26 10.92
CA LEU A 18 -2.28 -1.00 10.25
C LEU A 18 -2.62 -1.05 8.76
N LEU A 19 -2.20 -2.10 8.06
CA LEU A 19 -2.49 -2.29 6.63
C LEU A 19 -4.00 -2.36 6.34
N LEU A 20 -4.77 -3.00 7.21
CA LEU A 20 -6.23 -3.08 7.04
C LEU A 20 -6.94 -1.77 7.36
N SER A 21 -6.44 -0.99 8.32
CA SER A 21 -7.10 0.23 8.79
C SER A 21 -6.89 1.45 7.90
N GLN A 22 -5.78 1.50 7.14
CA GLN A 22 -5.48 2.65 6.30
C GLN A 22 -6.07 2.50 4.89
N SER A 23 -6.49 3.64 4.33
CA SER A 23 -7.12 3.69 3.00
C SER A 23 -6.14 3.98 1.88
N VAL A 24 -5.03 4.65 2.19
CA VAL A 24 -4.02 5.08 1.21
C VAL A 24 -2.67 4.52 1.61
N GLY A 25 -1.94 4.04 0.62
CA GLY A 25 -0.53 3.70 0.72
C GLY A 25 0.26 4.39 -0.38
N ASN A 26 1.56 4.48 -0.23
CA ASN A 26 2.49 5.07 -1.19
C ASN A 26 3.21 3.96 -1.95
N LEU A 27 2.92 3.83 -3.25
CA LEU A 27 3.62 2.89 -4.14
C LEU A 27 4.84 3.58 -4.76
N GLY A 28 6.02 3.09 -4.45
CA GLY A 28 7.28 3.47 -5.06
C GLY A 28 7.65 2.51 -6.19
N THR A 29 7.81 3.04 -7.40
CA THR A 29 8.35 2.35 -8.59
C THR A 29 9.64 3.04 -9.02
N VAL A 30 10.39 2.45 -9.95
CA VAL A 30 11.66 3.01 -10.42
C VAL A 30 11.56 3.26 -11.93
N SER A 31 11.89 4.48 -12.35
CA SER A 31 11.95 4.82 -13.77
C SER A 31 13.11 4.10 -14.47
N PRO A 32 13.11 4.00 -15.82
CA PRO A 32 14.23 3.46 -16.57
C PRO A 32 15.55 4.19 -16.29
N GLU A 33 15.50 5.49 -15.98
CA GLU A 33 16.65 6.33 -15.63
C GLU A 33 17.11 6.16 -14.17
N GLY A 34 16.40 5.33 -13.37
CA GLY A 34 16.75 5.04 -11.99
C GLY A 34 16.11 5.98 -10.95
N PHE A 35 15.24 6.90 -11.35
CA PHE A 35 14.54 7.76 -10.41
C PHE A 35 13.40 7.03 -9.70
N PRO A 36 13.28 7.16 -8.37
CA PRO A 36 12.09 6.68 -7.65
C PRO A 36 10.87 7.52 -8.04
N TYR A 37 9.77 6.85 -8.34
CA TYR A 37 8.49 7.47 -8.66
C TYR A 37 7.45 6.98 -7.65
N ILE A 38 6.96 7.88 -6.82
CA ILE A 38 6.08 7.58 -5.69
C ILE A 38 4.68 8.10 -6.00
N THR A 39 3.68 7.22 -5.88
CA THR A 39 2.27 7.56 -6.08
C THR A 39 1.41 7.11 -4.91
N PRO A 40 0.55 7.99 -4.35
CA PRO A 40 -0.48 7.56 -3.41
C PRO A 40 -1.54 6.74 -4.14
N VAL A 41 -1.96 5.63 -3.53
CA VAL A 41 -2.91 4.70 -4.12
C VAL A 41 -3.88 4.17 -3.07
N HIS A 42 -5.14 3.97 -3.45
CA HIS A 42 -6.06 3.14 -2.69
C HIS A 42 -5.66 1.67 -2.86
N TYR A 43 -5.75 0.90 -1.81
CA TYR A 43 -5.36 -0.51 -1.82
C TYR A 43 -6.28 -1.37 -0.96
N VAL A 44 -6.26 -2.66 -1.22
CA VAL A 44 -6.86 -3.70 -0.38
C VAL A 44 -5.83 -4.78 -0.10
N VAL A 45 -6.05 -5.53 0.99
CA VAL A 45 -5.23 -6.68 1.37
C VAL A 45 -6.09 -7.93 1.21
N ILE A 46 -5.61 -8.91 0.45
CA ILE A 46 -6.24 -10.22 0.30
C ILE A 46 -5.19 -11.27 0.60
N ALA A 47 -5.41 -12.08 1.60
CA ALA A 47 -4.40 -12.96 2.18
C ALA A 47 -3.14 -12.14 2.56
N ASP A 48 -1.97 -12.51 2.07
CA ASP A 48 -0.70 -11.83 2.38
C ASP A 48 -0.24 -10.88 1.26
N LYS A 49 -1.15 -10.50 0.34
CA LYS A 49 -0.84 -9.65 -0.81
C LYS A 49 -1.61 -8.35 -0.77
N ILE A 50 -1.03 -7.33 -1.39
CA ILE A 50 -1.65 -6.02 -1.56
C ILE A 50 -2.09 -5.86 -3.01
N TYR A 51 -3.31 -5.34 -3.19
CA TYR A 51 -3.87 -5.11 -4.51
C TYR A 51 -4.27 -3.65 -4.67
N ILE A 52 -3.95 -3.11 -5.85
CA ILE A 52 -4.23 -1.73 -6.25
C ILE A 52 -5.01 -1.79 -7.56
N HIS A 53 -6.11 -1.05 -7.66
CA HIS A 53 -6.84 -0.89 -8.91
C HIS A 53 -6.56 0.47 -9.54
N GLY A 54 -6.74 0.58 -10.85
CA GLY A 54 -6.53 1.81 -11.59
C GLY A 54 -6.69 1.62 -13.09
N LEU A 55 -6.02 2.47 -13.87
CA LEU A 55 -5.97 2.31 -15.32
C LEU A 55 -4.98 1.21 -15.73
N CYS A 56 -5.22 0.57 -16.89
CA CYS A 56 -4.32 -0.42 -17.47
C CYS A 56 -3.03 0.18 -18.06
N ALA A 57 -2.93 1.50 -18.17
CA ALA A 57 -1.81 2.22 -18.76
C ALA A 57 -1.43 3.42 -17.91
N GLY A 58 -0.24 3.95 -18.14
CA GLY A 58 0.31 5.11 -17.46
C GLY A 58 1.68 4.84 -16.86
N GLN A 59 2.35 5.91 -16.44
CA GLN A 59 3.76 5.92 -16.06
C GLN A 59 4.15 4.83 -15.06
N LYS A 60 3.39 4.65 -13.97
CA LYS A 60 3.67 3.58 -13.01
C LYS A 60 3.57 2.17 -13.61
N ILE A 61 2.64 1.96 -14.57
CA ILE A 61 2.48 0.69 -15.27
C ILE A 61 3.69 0.41 -16.17
N ASP A 62 4.15 1.42 -16.87
CA ASP A 62 5.32 1.31 -17.75
C ASP A 62 6.58 1.03 -16.94
N TYR A 63 6.73 1.68 -15.78
CA TYR A 63 7.85 1.42 -14.87
C TYR A 63 7.79 0.01 -14.27
N LEU A 64 6.61 -0.48 -13.88
CA LEU A 64 6.45 -1.86 -13.39
C LEU A 64 6.76 -2.92 -14.44
N LYS A 65 6.43 -2.66 -15.71
CA LYS A 65 6.80 -3.57 -16.82
C LYS A 65 8.31 -3.63 -17.04
N ALA A 66 9.00 -2.50 -16.86
CA ALA A 66 10.45 -2.41 -17.00
C ALA A 66 11.19 -2.98 -15.77
N ASN A 67 10.67 -2.72 -14.58
CA ASN A 67 11.24 -3.18 -13.31
C ASN A 67 10.13 -3.50 -12.31
N PRO A 68 9.91 -4.79 -11.99
CA PRO A 68 8.85 -5.21 -11.08
C PRO A 68 9.16 -4.93 -9.60
N LYS A 69 10.37 -4.52 -9.23
CA LYS A 69 10.73 -4.22 -7.84
C LYS A 69 10.05 -2.94 -7.38
N ILE A 70 9.46 -3.01 -6.19
CA ILE A 70 8.72 -1.89 -5.60
C ILE A 70 9.07 -1.69 -4.14
N GLY A 71 8.83 -0.46 -3.67
CA GLY A 71 8.59 -0.15 -2.28
C GLY A 71 7.13 0.24 -2.08
N PHE A 72 6.54 -0.19 -0.98
CA PHE A 72 5.19 0.21 -0.60
C PHE A 72 5.19 0.62 0.86
N GLU A 73 4.59 1.76 1.17
CA GLU A 73 4.54 2.30 2.52
C GLU A 73 3.11 2.59 2.93
N VAL A 74 2.82 2.31 4.21
CA VAL A 74 1.62 2.77 4.89
C VAL A 74 2.03 3.45 6.19
N PHE A 75 1.48 4.63 6.43
CA PHE A 75 1.81 5.47 7.57
C PHE A 75 0.53 5.96 8.26
N LYS A 76 0.56 5.98 9.59
CA LYS A 76 -0.47 6.58 10.43
C LYS A 76 0.19 7.48 11.46
N MET A 77 -0.16 8.75 11.46
CA MET A 77 0.21 9.71 12.50
C MET A 77 -0.98 9.87 13.46
N ASN A 78 -0.75 9.66 14.77
CA ASN A 78 -1.75 9.85 15.79
C ASN A 78 -1.69 11.27 16.40
N GLY A 79 -0.51 11.89 16.39
CA GLY A 79 -0.31 13.25 16.92
C GLY A 79 1.15 13.57 17.21
N LEU A 80 1.35 14.63 17.94
CA LEU A 80 2.66 15.02 18.48
C LEU A 80 2.71 14.77 19.98
N ILE A 81 3.86 14.33 20.45
CA ILE A 81 4.21 14.20 21.86
C ILE A 81 5.04 15.43 22.19
N HIS A 82 4.38 16.45 22.75
CA HIS A 82 5.03 17.72 23.08
C HIS A 82 5.87 17.59 24.35
N ASP A 83 7.12 18.01 24.24
CA ASP A 83 7.92 18.31 25.43
C ASP A 83 7.56 19.72 25.94
N PRO A 84 7.31 19.91 27.24
CA PRO A 84 6.90 21.21 27.80
C PRO A 84 8.02 22.25 27.84
N GLU A 85 9.28 21.82 27.77
CA GLU A 85 10.45 22.71 27.96
C GLU A 85 11.32 22.82 26.70
N LEU A 86 11.51 21.71 25.98
CA LEU A 86 12.46 21.60 24.88
C LEU A 86 11.76 21.30 23.54
N PRO A 87 11.68 22.25 22.61
CA PRO A 87 11.08 22.03 21.29
C PRO A 87 11.73 20.87 20.51
N CYS A 88 13.04 20.62 20.71
CA CYS A 88 13.77 19.52 20.06
C CYS A 88 13.39 18.13 20.57
N ASP A 89 12.76 18.02 21.74
CA ASP A 89 12.30 16.77 22.33
C ASP A 89 10.84 16.44 22.01
N THR A 90 10.16 17.33 21.28
CA THR A 90 8.85 17.02 20.67
C THR A 90 9.00 15.90 19.66
N ASN A 91 8.26 14.82 19.87
CA ASN A 91 8.26 13.62 19.03
C ASN A 91 6.91 13.45 18.32
N THR A 92 6.85 12.48 17.41
CA THR A 92 5.61 12.12 16.71
C THR A 92 5.13 10.75 17.20
N ASP A 93 3.88 10.67 17.65
CA ASP A 93 3.19 9.38 17.82
C ASP A 93 2.77 8.87 16.46
N TYR A 94 3.34 7.75 16.04
CA TYR A 94 3.07 7.18 14.71
C TYR A 94 3.28 5.68 14.64
N GLN A 95 2.70 5.11 13.61
CA GLN A 95 2.99 3.76 13.11
C GLN A 95 3.31 3.81 11.62
N SER A 96 4.26 3.01 11.17
CA SER A 96 4.57 2.87 9.74
C SER A 96 4.94 1.44 9.39
N VAL A 97 4.52 1.03 8.19
CA VAL A 97 4.89 -0.26 7.58
C VAL A 97 5.55 0.01 6.24
N ILE A 98 6.69 -0.61 6.01
CA ILE A 98 7.40 -0.57 4.73
C ILE A 98 7.51 -1.99 4.20
N ILE A 99 7.11 -2.16 2.96
CA ILE A 99 7.16 -3.41 2.22
C ILE A 99 8.09 -3.24 1.03
N LEU A 100 9.07 -4.12 0.91
CA LEU A 100 9.86 -4.31 -0.29
C LEU A 100 9.39 -5.62 -0.96
N GLY A 101 9.18 -5.59 -2.26
CA GLY A 101 8.65 -6.74 -2.97
C GLY A 101 8.65 -6.56 -4.47
N THR A 102 7.81 -7.34 -5.13
CA THR A 102 7.58 -7.24 -6.56
C THR A 102 6.11 -6.98 -6.86
N ALA A 103 5.85 -6.29 -7.96
CA ALA A 103 4.49 -6.06 -8.42
C ALA A 103 4.31 -6.49 -9.87
N LYS A 104 3.09 -6.93 -10.20
CA LYS A 104 2.70 -7.30 -11.56
C LYS A 104 1.25 -6.90 -11.84
N LEU A 105 0.94 -6.70 -13.12
CA LEU A 105 -0.44 -6.58 -13.58
C LEU A 105 -1.12 -7.96 -13.58
N ILE A 106 -2.39 -7.97 -13.23
CA ILE A 106 -3.25 -9.15 -13.24
C ILE A 106 -4.10 -9.14 -14.50
N ASP A 107 -4.06 -10.26 -15.24
CA ASP A 107 -4.89 -10.48 -16.43
C ASP A 107 -6.10 -11.40 -16.16
N ASP A 108 -6.13 -12.09 -15.02
CA ASP A 108 -7.23 -12.99 -14.62
C ASP A 108 -8.45 -12.17 -14.18
N ASP A 109 -9.51 -12.23 -14.97
CA ASP A 109 -10.76 -11.50 -14.71
C ASP A 109 -11.45 -11.95 -13.41
N LYS A 110 -11.32 -13.20 -12.99
CA LYS A 110 -11.90 -13.68 -11.72
C LYS A 110 -11.20 -13.01 -10.53
N LEU A 111 -9.87 -12.96 -10.57
CA LEU A 111 -9.09 -12.28 -9.54
C LEU A 111 -9.34 -10.77 -9.57
N LYS A 112 -9.46 -10.15 -10.75
CA LYS A 112 -9.83 -8.73 -10.86
C LYS A 112 -11.18 -8.45 -10.19
N ILE A 113 -12.19 -9.27 -10.43
CA ILE A 113 -13.52 -9.12 -9.81
C ILE A 113 -13.39 -9.24 -8.29
N GLN A 114 -12.69 -10.26 -7.79
CA GLN A 114 -12.45 -10.43 -6.36
C GLN A 114 -11.79 -9.20 -5.72
N VAL A 115 -10.77 -8.64 -6.36
CA VAL A 115 -10.10 -7.42 -5.89
C VAL A 115 -11.05 -6.23 -5.89
N LEU A 116 -11.83 -6.04 -6.95
CA LEU A 116 -12.80 -4.95 -7.05
C LEU A 116 -13.92 -5.08 -6.00
N ASP A 117 -14.36 -6.29 -5.68
CA ASP A 117 -15.32 -6.54 -4.61
C ASP A 117 -14.76 -6.10 -3.25
N GLU A 118 -13.49 -6.41 -2.95
CA GLU A 118 -12.84 -5.94 -1.72
C GLU A 118 -12.64 -4.41 -1.71
N VAL A 119 -12.33 -3.81 -2.86
CA VAL A 119 -12.28 -2.34 -3.00
C VAL A 119 -13.66 -1.74 -2.72
N VAL A 120 -14.72 -2.29 -3.30
CA VAL A 120 -16.09 -1.82 -3.04
C VAL A 120 -16.47 -1.97 -1.59
N LYS A 121 -16.20 -3.11 -0.96
CA LYS A 121 -16.46 -3.31 0.48
C LYS A 121 -15.74 -2.27 1.35
N LYS A 122 -14.49 -1.95 1.04
CA LYS A 122 -13.68 -1.02 1.82
C LYS A 122 -14.07 0.43 1.62
N PHE A 123 -14.35 0.86 0.38
CA PHE A 123 -14.46 2.29 0.04
C PHE A 123 -15.88 2.73 -0.30
N THR A 124 -16.73 1.83 -0.82
CA THR A 124 -18.10 2.14 -1.29
C THR A 124 -19.08 1.00 -0.96
N PRO A 125 -19.22 0.61 0.33
CA PRO A 125 -19.97 -0.59 0.73
C PRO A 125 -21.44 -0.57 0.26
N GLN A 126 -22.01 0.61 0.01
CA GLN A 126 -23.36 0.78 -0.55
C GLN A 126 -23.50 0.21 -1.98
N HIS A 127 -22.40 -0.13 -2.63
CA HIS A 127 -22.37 -0.75 -3.96
C HIS A 127 -22.03 -2.25 -3.94
N ALA A 128 -21.89 -2.86 -2.76
CA ALA A 128 -21.58 -4.28 -2.64
C ALA A 128 -22.62 -5.15 -3.40
N GLY A 129 -22.13 -6.19 -4.08
CA GLY A 129 -22.95 -7.13 -4.84
C GLY A 129 -23.40 -6.65 -6.22
N LYS A 130 -23.00 -5.44 -6.66
CA LYS A 130 -23.26 -4.99 -8.02
C LYS A 130 -22.27 -5.61 -9.01
N SER A 131 -22.76 -5.97 -10.20
CA SER A 131 -21.91 -6.50 -11.28
C SER A 131 -21.09 -5.40 -11.96
N TYR A 132 -19.96 -5.78 -12.53
CA TYR A 132 -19.09 -4.89 -13.29
C TYR A 132 -19.36 -5.04 -14.79
N PRO A 133 -19.68 -3.96 -15.53
CA PRO A 133 -19.79 -4.03 -16.98
C PRO A 133 -18.48 -4.51 -17.61
N ALA A 134 -18.56 -5.39 -18.60
CA ALA A 134 -17.38 -6.01 -19.24
C ALA A 134 -16.39 -4.97 -19.79
N ALA A 135 -16.88 -3.87 -20.36
CA ALA A 135 -16.03 -2.79 -20.85
C ALA A 135 -15.23 -2.11 -19.72
N MET A 136 -15.84 -1.92 -18.55
CA MET A 136 -15.19 -1.33 -17.38
C MET A 136 -14.13 -2.29 -16.81
N LEU A 137 -14.47 -3.59 -16.71
CA LEU A 137 -13.53 -4.61 -16.24
C LEU A 137 -12.28 -4.68 -17.15
N LYS A 138 -12.49 -4.62 -18.47
CA LYS A 138 -11.39 -4.60 -19.45
C LYS A 138 -10.53 -3.34 -19.34
N ALA A 139 -11.11 -2.18 -19.03
CA ALA A 139 -10.39 -0.92 -18.87
C ALA A 139 -9.70 -0.79 -17.52
N THR A 140 -10.04 -1.63 -16.53
CA THR A 140 -9.47 -1.59 -15.19
C THR A 140 -8.22 -2.45 -15.10
N GLY A 141 -7.10 -1.82 -14.73
CA GLY A 141 -5.86 -2.49 -14.34
C GLY A 141 -5.90 -2.84 -12.86
N VAL A 142 -5.43 -4.05 -12.54
CA VAL A 142 -5.18 -4.48 -11.16
C VAL A 142 -3.71 -4.83 -11.02
N ILE A 143 -3.06 -4.24 -10.03
CA ILE A 143 -1.67 -4.52 -9.66
C ILE A 143 -1.69 -5.41 -8.42
N GLU A 144 -1.02 -6.55 -8.47
CA GLU A 144 -0.72 -7.39 -7.32
C GLU A 144 0.68 -7.06 -6.82
N ILE A 145 0.84 -6.79 -5.53
CA ILE A 145 2.12 -6.68 -4.84
C ILE A 145 2.34 -7.95 -4.01
N ALA A 146 3.45 -8.62 -4.27
CA ALA A 146 3.94 -9.76 -3.50
C ALA A 146 5.06 -9.28 -2.57
N PRO A 147 4.81 -9.20 -1.24
CA PRO A 147 5.82 -8.81 -0.26
C PRO A 147 6.98 -9.83 -0.21
N ALA A 148 8.22 -9.33 -0.20
CA ALA A 148 9.42 -10.13 0.08
C ALA A 148 9.97 -9.81 1.48
N VAL A 149 9.92 -8.55 1.87
CA VAL A 149 10.33 -8.07 3.19
C VAL A 149 9.28 -7.08 3.68
N THR A 150 8.75 -7.31 4.87
CA THR A 150 7.84 -6.38 5.55
C THR A 150 8.44 -5.98 6.87
N THR A 151 8.50 -4.68 7.12
CA THR A 151 8.96 -4.11 8.40
C THR A 151 7.97 -3.09 8.90
N GLY A 152 7.72 -3.10 10.20
CA GLY A 152 6.87 -2.14 10.87
C GLY A 152 7.58 -1.52 12.06
N LYS A 153 7.31 -0.26 12.32
CA LYS A 153 7.79 0.44 13.51
C LYS A 153 6.75 1.42 14.03
N TYR A 154 6.86 1.73 15.32
CA TYR A 154 6.06 2.78 15.96
C TYR A 154 6.95 3.67 16.83
N PHE A 155 6.37 4.78 17.25
CA PHE A 155 6.81 5.59 18.38
C PHE A 155 5.56 6.15 19.08
N LYS A 156 5.56 6.11 20.41
CA LYS A 156 4.50 6.66 21.27
C LYS A 156 5.07 7.00 22.65
#